data_69aa34473a81281b47415d3a177049b2
#
_entry.id   69aa34473a81281b47415d3a177049b2
#
_cell.length_a   1.000
_cell.length_b   1.000
_cell.length_c   1.000
_cell.angle_alpha   90.00
_cell.angle_beta   90.00
_cell.angle_gamma   90.00
#
_symmetry.space_group_name_H-M   'P 1'
#
loop_
_entity.id
_entity.type
_entity.pdbx_description
1 polymer ?
#
loop_
_entity_poly.entity_id
_entity_poly.type
_entity_poly.pdbx_seq_one_letter_code
_entity_poly.pdbx_strand_id
1 'polypeptide(L)'
;MSILSNVEQMYGIKIQRSRQMKDIHKIETANTTYCLKPYKFPEEEIRFITRVLSYLDERGFTRSQKVYPTVQQTPYMTYEGVSYTLTNWIHGPRPEFTKRIDFKKGIATLAKFHTSASGFPITEAPPSRIRYEGLSDEVAGYKKRLIHYKGTAHLVALCEEVLYRLQQPKVREAIQQEQKAAAFIHGDYNYPNLIKDRQFKIHLIDFENCSLHVRMKDLSHLLHRNCLWNATKMLRAIDFYQRYRPLSTQDLRLLHALLISPYHVVRNIRIGGFRSAKRVIPSLVHLNKYRRELRSLL
;
A
#
# COMPACT_ATOMS: atom_id res chain seq x y z
N MET A 1 -9.44 11.33 -33.53
CA MET A 1 -8.05 10.80 -33.41
C MET A 1 -8.10 9.67 -32.39
N SER A 2 -7.39 8.56 -32.58
CA SER A 2 -7.41 7.48 -31.58
C SER A 2 -6.55 7.86 -30.38
N ILE A 3 -6.79 7.21 -29.21
CA ILE A 3 -5.96 7.42 -28.02
C ILE A 3 -4.47 7.13 -28.30
N LEU A 4 -4.15 6.13 -29.11
CA LEU A 4 -2.76 5.78 -29.44
C LEU A 4 -2.08 6.87 -30.28
N SER A 5 -2.78 7.45 -31.27
CA SER A 5 -2.24 8.59 -32.05
C SER A 5 -2.01 9.80 -31.15
N ASN A 6 -2.89 10.03 -30.16
CA ASN A 6 -2.70 11.11 -29.19
C ASN A 6 -1.48 10.84 -28.28
N VAL A 7 -1.28 9.60 -27.84
CA VAL A 7 -0.09 9.20 -27.08
C VAL A 7 1.20 9.43 -27.86
N GLU A 8 1.24 9.08 -29.16
CA GLU A 8 2.42 9.32 -30.01
C GLU A 8 2.77 10.80 -30.07
N GLN A 9 1.75 11.65 -30.29
CA GLN A 9 1.93 13.10 -30.36
C GLN A 9 2.36 13.70 -29.00
N MET A 10 1.65 13.33 -27.92
CA MET A 10 1.86 13.93 -26.60
C MET A 10 3.16 13.49 -25.94
N TYR A 11 3.65 12.30 -26.22
CA TYR A 11 4.88 11.78 -25.62
C TYR A 11 6.08 11.74 -26.61
N GLY A 12 5.88 12.10 -27.86
CA GLY A 12 6.94 12.08 -28.88
C GLY A 12 7.50 10.68 -29.15
N ILE A 13 6.66 9.64 -29.04
CA ILE A 13 7.05 8.24 -29.25
C ILE A 13 6.37 7.69 -30.51
N LYS A 14 6.97 6.64 -31.12
CA LYS A 14 6.36 5.90 -32.22
C LYS A 14 5.97 4.51 -31.75
N ILE A 15 4.68 4.22 -31.78
CA ILE A 15 4.12 2.94 -31.32
C ILE A 15 4.27 1.91 -32.43
N GLN A 16 4.95 0.79 -32.14
CA GLN A 16 5.03 -0.36 -33.05
C GLN A 16 3.91 -1.36 -32.79
N ARG A 17 3.57 -1.57 -31.50
CA ARG A 17 2.53 -2.51 -31.08
C ARG A 17 1.85 -2.02 -29.82
N SER A 18 0.56 -2.22 -29.72
CA SER A 18 -0.22 -1.98 -28.51
C SER A 18 -1.11 -3.16 -28.18
N ARG A 19 -1.24 -3.46 -26.90
CA ARG A 19 -2.18 -4.47 -26.38
C ARG A 19 -2.91 -3.93 -25.18
N GLN A 20 -4.22 -3.89 -25.25
CA GLN A 20 -5.07 -3.59 -24.11
C GLN A 20 -5.12 -4.77 -23.15
N MET A 21 -4.93 -4.52 -21.86
CA MET A 21 -4.95 -5.50 -20.78
C MET A 21 -5.82 -4.94 -19.66
N LYS A 22 -7.08 -5.37 -19.57
CA LYS A 22 -8.10 -4.77 -18.70
C LYS A 22 -8.26 -3.27 -19.03
N ASP A 23 -7.89 -2.42 -18.09
CA ASP A 23 -7.98 -0.96 -18.14
C ASP A 23 -6.69 -0.25 -18.56
N ILE A 24 -5.61 -0.99 -18.80
CA ILE A 24 -4.31 -0.44 -19.20
C ILE A 24 -3.93 -0.84 -20.63
N HIS A 25 -3.06 -0.06 -21.26
CA HIS A 25 -2.42 -0.44 -22.51
C HIS A 25 -0.93 -0.71 -22.29
N LYS A 26 -0.49 -1.90 -22.71
CA LYS A 26 0.93 -2.18 -22.90
C LYS A 26 1.32 -1.65 -24.27
N ILE A 27 2.28 -0.72 -24.33
CA ILE A 27 2.74 -0.05 -25.54
C ILE A 27 4.19 -0.44 -25.79
N GLU A 28 4.47 -0.96 -26.98
CA GLU A 28 5.82 -1.35 -27.40
C GLU A 28 6.30 -0.40 -28.49
N THR A 29 7.47 0.19 -28.28
CA THR A 29 8.21 1.00 -29.25
C THR A 29 9.47 0.25 -29.67
N ALA A 30 10.30 0.80 -30.56
CA ALA A 30 11.55 0.18 -30.98
C ALA A 30 12.50 -0.13 -29.80
N ASN A 31 12.50 0.71 -28.76
CA ASN A 31 13.51 0.66 -27.70
C ASN A 31 12.95 0.34 -26.32
N THR A 32 11.65 0.52 -26.08
CA THR A 32 11.09 0.49 -24.74
C THR A 32 9.65 -0.01 -24.75
N THR A 33 9.25 -0.64 -23.65
CA THR A 33 7.86 -1.00 -23.38
C THR A 33 7.30 -0.11 -22.28
N TYR A 34 6.12 0.45 -22.51
CA TYR A 34 5.43 1.34 -21.61
C TYR A 34 4.11 0.76 -21.13
N CYS A 35 3.63 1.28 -20.01
CA CYS A 35 2.28 1.11 -19.49
C CYS A 35 1.55 2.46 -19.58
N LEU A 36 0.49 2.54 -20.36
CA LEU A 36 -0.44 3.66 -20.36
C LEU A 36 -1.62 3.30 -19.46
N LYS A 37 -1.82 4.06 -18.40
CA LYS A 37 -2.84 3.79 -17.39
C LYS A 37 -3.82 4.96 -17.27
N PRO A 38 -5.14 4.72 -17.42
CA PRO A 38 -6.18 5.72 -17.16
C PRO A 38 -6.38 5.95 -15.66
N TYR A 39 -6.73 7.16 -15.30
CA TYR A 39 -7.14 7.55 -13.96
C TYR A 39 -8.46 8.31 -13.99
N LYS A 40 -9.37 7.93 -13.11
CA LYS A 40 -10.67 8.57 -12.89
C LYS A 40 -10.68 9.41 -11.61
N PHE A 41 -9.54 9.94 -11.23
CA PHE A 41 -9.38 10.78 -10.04
C PHE A 41 -9.36 12.25 -10.44
N PRO A 42 -9.65 13.17 -9.50
CA PRO A 42 -9.37 14.58 -9.67
C PRO A 42 -7.91 14.83 -10.08
N GLU A 43 -7.67 15.87 -10.85
CA GLU A 43 -6.34 16.20 -11.39
C GLU A 43 -5.28 16.32 -10.28
N GLU A 44 -5.62 16.94 -9.15
CA GLU A 44 -4.73 17.10 -8.00
C GLU A 44 -4.25 15.78 -7.42
N GLU A 45 -5.10 14.74 -7.43
CA GLU A 45 -4.73 13.42 -6.97
C GLU A 45 -3.79 12.70 -7.95
N ILE A 46 -3.98 12.91 -9.25
CA ILE A 46 -3.08 12.35 -10.28
C ILE A 46 -1.72 13.03 -10.20
N ARG A 47 -1.68 14.35 -10.03
CA ARG A 47 -0.45 15.12 -9.78
C ARG A 47 0.28 14.59 -8.55
N PHE A 48 -0.43 14.33 -7.47
CA PHE A 48 0.15 13.74 -6.26
C PHE A 48 0.74 12.35 -6.52
N ILE A 49 -0.01 11.43 -7.17
CA ILE A 49 0.47 10.07 -7.48
C ILE A 49 1.74 10.12 -8.34
N THR A 50 1.74 10.92 -9.39
CA THR A 50 2.90 11.05 -10.28
C THR A 50 4.08 11.71 -9.58
N ARG A 51 3.82 12.70 -8.70
CA ARG A 51 4.85 13.35 -7.90
C ARG A 51 5.49 12.39 -6.88
N VAL A 52 4.70 11.51 -6.24
CA VAL A 52 5.21 10.46 -5.37
C VAL A 52 6.16 9.52 -6.13
N LEU A 53 5.80 9.11 -7.35
CA LEU A 53 6.65 8.26 -8.18
C LEU A 53 7.97 8.96 -8.57
N SER A 54 7.92 10.23 -8.98
CA SER A 54 9.11 11.04 -9.29
C SER A 54 9.97 11.24 -8.05
N TYR A 55 9.36 11.54 -6.91
CA TYR A 55 10.06 11.71 -5.62
C TYR A 55 10.81 10.45 -5.20
N LEU A 56 10.23 9.27 -5.40
CA LEU A 56 10.91 8.00 -5.14
C LEU A 56 12.14 7.80 -6.05
N ASP A 57 12.03 8.15 -7.33
CA ASP A 57 13.15 8.08 -8.29
C ASP A 57 14.27 9.06 -7.88
N GLU A 58 13.93 10.31 -7.54
CA GLU A 58 14.86 11.33 -7.02
C GLU A 58 15.58 10.86 -5.75
N ARG A 59 14.92 10.07 -4.90
CA ARG A 59 15.49 9.47 -3.68
C ARG A 59 16.27 8.18 -3.93
N GLY A 60 16.46 7.79 -5.19
CA GLY A 60 17.19 6.57 -5.56
C GLY A 60 16.41 5.26 -5.33
N PHE A 61 15.09 5.32 -5.09
CA PHE A 61 14.27 4.13 -5.01
C PHE A 61 13.83 3.68 -6.41
N THR A 62 14.68 2.93 -7.09
CA THR A 62 14.49 2.47 -8.49
C THR A 62 13.54 1.27 -8.63
N ARG A 63 12.83 0.89 -7.55
CA ARG A 63 11.93 -0.28 -7.55
C ARG A 63 10.45 0.09 -7.62
N SER A 64 10.15 1.27 -8.16
CA SER A 64 8.80 1.70 -8.53
C SER A 64 8.71 1.92 -10.03
N GLN A 65 7.50 2.14 -10.50
CA GLN A 65 7.30 2.61 -11.86
C GLN A 65 7.91 4.01 -12.01
N LYS A 66 8.53 4.27 -13.17
CA LYS A 66 9.03 5.58 -13.56
C LYS A 66 7.99 6.26 -14.45
N VAL A 67 7.61 7.49 -14.11
CA VAL A 67 6.72 8.31 -14.92
C VAL A 67 7.50 8.97 -16.06
N TYR A 68 6.94 8.95 -17.25
CA TYR A 68 7.45 9.68 -18.40
C TYR A 68 6.58 10.92 -18.62
N PRO A 69 7.17 12.12 -18.65
CA PRO A 69 6.41 13.34 -18.93
C PRO A 69 6.06 13.41 -20.42
N THR A 70 5.03 14.18 -20.73
CA THR A 70 4.71 14.58 -22.10
C THR A 70 5.80 15.50 -22.68
N VAL A 71 5.75 15.80 -23.97
CA VAL A 71 6.65 16.78 -24.61
C VAL A 71 6.50 18.20 -24.01
N GLN A 72 5.34 18.48 -23.40
CA GLN A 72 5.09 19.73 -22.65
C GLN A 72 5.51 19.65 -21.18
N GLN A 73 6.24 18.61 -20.78
CA GLN A 73 6.70 18.37 -19.40
C GLN A 73 5.57 18.20 -18.38
N THR A 74 4.36 17.82 -18.81
CA THR A 74 3.29 17.42 -17.90
C THR A 74 3.40 15.93 -17.55
N PRO A 75 3.12 15.50 -16.29
CA PRO A 75 3.29 14.11 -15.87
C PRO A 75 2.18 13.17 -16.34
N TYR A 76 1.18 13.67 -17.02
CA TYR A 76 0.07 12.91 -17.60
C TYR A 76 -0.50 13.67 -18.82
N MET A 77 -1.26 12.99 -19.65
CA MET A 77 -2.07 13.59 -20.70
C MET A 77 -3.56 13.40 -20.40
N THR A 78 -4.41 14.25 -20.99
CA THR A 78 -5.87 14.10 -20.94
C THR A 78 -6.40 13.77 -22.33
N TYR A 79 -7.25 12.77 -22.42
CA TYR A 79 -7.93 12.37 -23.64
C TYR A 79 -9.39 12.03 -23.32
N GLU A 80 -10.34 12.69 -24.00
CA GLU A 80 -11.79 12.52 -23.78
C GLU A 80 -12.22 12.62 -22.30
N GLY A 81 -11.64 13.58 -21.57
CA GLY A 81 -11.95 13.82 -20.15
C GLY A 81 -11.33 12.79 -19.17
N VAL A 82 -10.52 11.85 -19.66
CA VAL A 82 -9.80 10.89 -18.83
C VAL A 82 -8.31 11.22 -18.83
N SER A 83 -7.69 11.22 -17.67
CA SER A 83 -6.26 11.45 -17.55
C SER A 83 -5.50 10.13 -17.64
N TYR A 84 -4.38 10.14 -18.36
CA TYR A 84 -3.52 8.97 -18.59
C TYR A 84 -2.09 9.26 -18.22
N THR A 85 -1.47 8.37 -17.47
CA THR A 85 -0.03 8.40 -17.23
C THR A 85 0.70 7.39 -18.09
N LEU A 86 1.90 7.74 -18.55
CA LEU A 86 2.81 6.82 -19.22
C LEU A 86 3.93 6.46 -18.25
N THR A 87 4.08 5.17 -17.95
CA THR A 87 5.15 4.66 -17.09
C THR A 87 5.92 3.55 -17.80
N ASN A 88 7.11 3.19 -17.31
CA ASN A 88 7.80 2.00 -17.83
C ASN A 88 6.98 0.74 -17.52
N TRP A 89 7.02 -0.21 -18.44
CA TRP A 89 6.52 -1.56 -18.22
C TRP A 89 7.55 -2.38 -17.43
N ILE A 90 7.17 -2.88 -16.25
CA ILE A 90 8.03 -3.76 -15.46
C ILE A 90 7.74 -5.21 -15.85
N HIS A 91 8.76 -5.91 -16.35
CA HIS A 91 8.64 -7.28 -16.83
C HIS A 91 8.85 -8.29 -15.69
N GLY A 92 7.99 -9.28 -15.60
CA GLY A 92 8.13 -10.38 -14.66
C GLY A 92 6.79 -10.90 -14.13
N PRO A 93 6.79 -12.03 -13.44
CA PRO A 93 5.62 -12.57 -12.76
C PRO A 93 5.36 -11.85 -11.43
N ARG A 94 4.16 -12.04 -10.89
CA ARG A 94 3.85 -11.69 -9.51
C ARG A 94 4.64 -12.58 -8.54
N PRO A 95 5.16 -12.05 -7.41
CA PRO A 95 5.75 -12.90 -6.39
C PRO A 95 4.68 -13.76 -5.71
N GLU A 96 5.07 -14.96 -5.27
CA GLU A 96 4.19 -15.88 -4.56
C GLU A 96 4.48 -15.84 -3.06
N PHE A 97 3.67 -15.13 -2.27
CA PHE A 97 3.88 -14.97 -0.83
C PHE A 97 3.60 -16.23 0.00
N THR A 98 3.10 -17.29 -0.60
CA THR A 98 3.13 -18.64 -0.04
C THR A 98 4.55 -19.20 0.01
N LYS A 99 5.43 -18.78 -0.91
CA LYS A 99 6.85 -19.12 -0.92
C LYS A 99 7.60 -18.19 0.05
N ARG A 100 8.26 -18.79 1.04
CA ARG A 100 9.01 -18.07 2.09
C ARG A 100 10.02 -17.06 1.54
N ILE A 101 10.69 -17.39 0.42
CA ILE A 101 11.70 -16.51 -0.18
C ILE A 101 11.07 -15.26 -0.80
N ASP A 102 9.97 -15.41 -1.51
CA ASP A 102 9.27 -14.28 -2.13
C ASP A 102 8.64 -13.37 -1.05
N PHE A 103 8.07 -13.96 -0.01
CA PHE A 103 7.54 -13.18 1.12
C PHE A 103 8.64 -12.38 1.84
N LYS A 104 9.80 -12.99 2.13
CA LYS A 104 10.95 -12.27 2.69
C LYS A 104 11.42 -11.13 1.80
N LYS A 105 11.54 -11.38 0.48
CA LYS A 105 11.90 -10.33 -0.48
C LYS A 105 10.87 -9.21 -0.50
N GLY A 106 9.57 -9.53 -0.42
CA GLY A 106 8.50 -8.55 -0.30
C GLY A 106 8.66 -7.68 0.96
N ILE A 107 8.91 -8.29 2.13
CA ILE A 107 9.14 -7.57 3.39
C ILE A 107 10.37 -6.66 3.30
N ALA A 108 11.50 -7.16 2.78
CA ALA A 108 12.71 -6.36 2.60
C ALA A 108 12.50 -5.17 1.65
N THR A 109 11.71 -5.38 0.58
CA THR A 109 11.38 -4.31 -0.37
C THR A 109 10.46 -3.27 0.26
N LEU A 110 9.47 -3.68 1.08
CA LEU A 110 8.64 -2.76 1.85
C LEU A 110 9.48 -1.90 2.81
N ALA A 111 10.41 -2.53 3.55
CA ALA A 111 11.28 -1.80 4.47
C ALA A 111 12.14 -0.76 3.74
N LYS A 112 12.73 -1.10 2.59
CA LYS A 112 13.50 -0.18 1.74
C LYS A 112 12.63 0.93 1.16
N PHE A 113 11.42 0.60 0.70
CA PHE A 113 10.44 1.61 0.27
C PHE A 113 10.14 2.59 1.42
N HIS A 114 9.84 2.08 2.61
CA HIS A 114 9.56 2.92 3.78
C HIS A 114 10.75 3.79 4.22
N THR A 115 11.98 3.39 3.95
CA THR A 115 13.16 4.24 4.18
C THR A 115 13.17 5.44 3.23
N SER A 116 12.79 5.23 1.97
CA SER A 116 12.70 6.33 0.98
C SER A 116 11.39 7.13 1.07
N ALA A 117 10.34 6.55 1.69
CA ALA A 117 9.01 7.14 1.81
C ALA A 117 8.89 8.09 3.00
N SER A 118 9.73 9.12 3.03
CA SER A 118 9.72 10.20 4.05
C SER A 118 10.28 11.49 3.47
N GLY A 119 9.94 12.62 4.08
CA GLY A 119 10.40 13.96 3.65
C GLY A 119 9.67 14.46 2.40
N PHE A 120 8.49 13.91 2.08
CA PHE A 120 7.69 14.37 0.95
C PHE A 120 7.20 15.81 1.21
N PRO A 121 7.25 16.73 0.22
CA PRO A 121 6.73 18.09 0.38
C PRO A 121 5.22 18.08 0.63
N ILE A 122 4.78 18.32 1.87
CA ILE A 122 3.36 18.23 2.28
C ILE A 122 2.48 19.17 1.45
N THR A 123 3.02 20.32 1.05
CA THR A 123 2.31 21.31 0.22
C THR A 123 1.96 20.81 -1.18
N GLU A 124 2.62 19.73 -1.64
CA GLU A 124 2.33 19.08 -2.92
C GLU A 124 1.26 17.96 -2.79
N ALA A 125 0.77 17.70 -1.57
CA ALA A 125 -0.26 16.69 -1.32
C ALA A 125 -1.63 17.33 -1.15
N PRO A 126 -2.66 16.88 -1.89
CA PRO A 126 -4.03 17.36 -1.66
C PRO A 126 -4.53 16.87 -0.29
N PRO A 127 -5.44 17.62 0.37
CA PRO A 127 -5.97 17.28 1.71
C PRO A 127 -6.54 15.85 1.78
N SER A 128 -7.16 15.36 0.70
CA SER A 128 -7.69 14.00 0.59
C SER A 128 -6.63 12.91 0.74
N ARG A 129 -5.35 13.23 0.53
CA ARG A 129 -4.21 12.32 0.62
C ARG A 129 -3.40 12.47 1.91
N ILE A 130 -3.77 13.39 2.82
CA ILE A 130 -3.13 13.56 4.14
C ILE A 130 -3.99 12.84 5.18
N ARG A 131 -3.56 11.67 5.68
CA ARG A 131 -4.40 10.74 6.43
C ARG A 131 -3.80 10.24 7.75
N TYR A 132 -2.85 10.95 8.35
CA TYR A 132 -2.21 10.50 9.60
C TYR A 132 -3.21 10.31 10.74
N GLU A 133 -4.21 11.17 10.85
CA GLU A 133 -5.23 11.12 11.91
C GLU A 133 -6.40 10.15 11.58
N GLY A 134 -6.47 9.60 10.39
CA GLY A 134 -7.61 8.78 9.92
C GLY A 134 -7.69 7.36 10.50
N LEU A 135 -6.73 6.92 11.33
CA LEU A 135 -6.73 5.55 11.88
C LEU A 135 -7.93 5.28 12.79
N SER A 136 -8.30 6.23 13.62
CA SER A 136 -9.45 6.10 14.53
C SER A 136 -10.76 5.98 13.77
N ASP A 137 -10.95 6.78 12.72
CA ASP A 137 -12.16 6.72 11.88
C ASP A 137 -12.24 5.41 11.11
N GLU A 138 -11.09 4.92 10.64
CA GLU A 138 -11.01 3.62 9.96
C GLU A 138 -11.44 2.48 10.88
N VAL A 139 -10.94 2.45 12.13
CA VAL A 139 -11.28 1.42 13.12
C VAL A 139 -12.73 1.56 13.61
N ALA A 140 -13.22 2.79 13.77
CA ALA A 140 -14.63 3.05 14.06
C ALA A 140 -15.53 2.52 12.92
N GLY A 141 -15.11 2.69 11.66
CA GLY A 141 -15.77 2.11 10.50
C GLY A 141 -15.76 0.56 10.51
N TYR A 142 -14.69 -0.07 11.00
CA TYR A 142 -14.66 -1.52 11.21
C TYR A 142 -15.69 -1.95 12.26
N LYS A 143 -15.73 -1.27 13.41
CA LYS A 143 -16.72 -1.51 14.48
C LYS A 143 -18.14 -1.40 13.95
N LYS A 144 -18.47 -0.27 13.28
CA LYS A 144 -19.77 -0.02 12.68
C LYS A 144 -20.21 -1.13 11.72
N ARG A 145 -19.26 -1.69 10.96
CA ARG A 145 -19.57 -2.79 10.03
C ARG A 145 -19.77 -4.11 10.75
N LEU A 146 -18.99 -4.42 11.77
CA LEU A 146 -19.02 -5.70 12.47
C LEU A 146 -20.26 -5.89 13.34
N ILE A 147 -20.81 -4.85 13.95
CA ILE A 147 -22.00 -4.93 14.81
C ILE A 147 -23.23 -5.51 14.11
N HIS A 148 -23.29 -5.45 12.78
CA HIS A 148 -24.40 -5.99 11.99
C HIS A 148 -24.36 -7.51 11.80
N TYR A 149 -23.30 -8.20 12.28
CA TYR A 149 -23.13 -9.63 12.05
C TYR A 149 -23.12 -10.42 13.37
N LYS A 150 -23.91 -11.49 13.45
CA LYS A 150 -23.88 -12.40 14.61
C LYS A 150 -22.52 -13.09 14.74
N GLY A 151 -22.04 -13.25 15.98
CA GLY A 151 -20.78 -13.94 16.26
C GLY A 151 -19.51 -13.09 16.13
N THR A 152 -19.64 -11.77 15.96
CA THR A 152 -18.50 -10.83 15.84
C THR A 152 -18.27 -9.97 17.08
N ALA A 153 -19.00 -10.19 18.18
CA ALA A 153 -18.90 -9.37 19.41
C ALA A 153 -17.45 -9.25 19.92
N HIS A 154 -16.67 -10.33 19.89
CA HIS A 154 -15.26 -10.32 20.28
C HIS A 154 -14.37 -9.49 19.33
N LEU A 155 -14.74 -9.33 18.06
CA LEU A 155 -14.06 -8.47 17.12
C LEU A 155 -14.46 -7.00 17.29
N VAL A 156 -15.69 -6.74 17.69
CA VAL A 156 -16.16 -5.40 18.10
C VAL A 156 -15.36 -4.93 19.31
N ALA A 157 -15.20 -5.78 20.33
CA ALA A 157 -14.37 -5.50 21.50
C ALA A 157 -12.90 -5.21 21.13
N LEU A 158 -12.36 -5.89 20.11
CA LEU A 158 -11.02 -5.55 19.58
C LEU A 158 -10.96 -4.15 18.96
N CYS A 159 -12.01 -3.73 18.24
CA CYS A 159 -12.05 -2.36 17.71
C CYS A 159 -12.03 -1.33 18.85
N GLU A 160 -12.74 -1.57 19.94
CA GLU A 160 -12.74 -0.69 21.13
C GLU A 160 -11.35 -0.63 21.77
N GLU A 161 -10.69 -1.78 21.93
CA GLU A 161 -9.33 -1.82 22.43
C GLU A 161 -8.35 -1.07 21.51
N VAL A 162 -8.45 -1.23 20.18
CA VAL A 162 -7.60 -0.50 19.23
C VAL A 162 -7.85 1.01 19.33
N LEU A 163 -9.12 1.45 19.38
CA LEU A 163 -9.47 2.86 19.53
C LEU A 163 -8.85 3.44 20.82
N TYR A 164 -8.95 2.72 21.95
CA TYR A 164 -8.30 3.11 23.18
C TYR A 164 -6.77 3.21 23.04
N ARG A 165 -6.12 2.20 22.39
CA ARG A 165 -4.68 2.20 22.19
C ARG A 165 -4.20 3.33 21.29
N LEU A 166 -4.95 3.69 20.24
CA LEU A 166 -4.62 4.80 19.36
C LEU A 166 -4.58 6.16 20.08
N GLN A 167 -5.25 6.29 21.23
CA GLN A 167 -5.21 7.49 22.06
C GLN A 167 -4.06 7.50 23.08
N GLN A 168 -3.33 6.38 23.24
CA GLN A 168 -2.25 6.33 24.22
C GLN A 168 -1.08 7.24 23.81
N PRO A 169 -0.44 7.95 24.76
CA PRO A 169 0.60 8.94 24.45
C PRO A 169 1.70 8.41 23.53
N LYS A 170 2.23 7.22 23.80
CA LYS A 170 3.31 6.61 23.00
C LYS A 170 2.88 6.27 21.57
N VAL A 171 1.60 5.93 21.35
CA VAL A 171 1.06 5.65 20.01
C VAL A 171 0.79 6.96 19.27
N ARG A 172 0.27 7.97 19.97
CA ARG A 172 0.10 9.33 19.41
C ARG A 172 1.46 9.93 19.02
N GLU A 173 2.47 9.73 19.84
CA GLU A 173 3.84 10.14 19.52
C GLU A 173 4.35 9.50 18.22
N ALA A 174 4.12 8.19 18.02
CA ALA A 174 4.48 7.52 16.77
C ALA A 174 3.79 8.15 15.54
N ILE A 175 2.49 8.45 15.64
CA ILE A 175 1.72 9.09 14.55
C ILE A 175 2.31 10.48 14.26
N GLN A 176 2.59 11.26 15.29
CA GLN A 176 3.18 12.60 15.15
C GLN A 176 4.59 12.56 14.55
N GLN A 177 5.41 11.55 14.90
CA GLN A 177 6.74 11.36 14.31
C GLN A 177 6.64 11.04 12.81
N GLU A 178 5.72 10.19 12.39
CA GLU A 178 5.46 9.89 10.98
C GLU A 178 4.95 11.12 10.22
N GLN A 179 4.10 11.92 10.83
CA GLN A 179 3.63 13.21 10.27
C GLN A 179 4.77 14.22 10.13
N LYS A 180 5.59 14.40 11.16
CA LYS A 180 6.78 15.27 11.12
C LYS A 180 7.80 14.81 10.07
N ALA A 181 7.93 13.49 9.90
CA ALA A 181 8.76 12.90 8.87
C ALA A 181 8.15 13.02 7.46
N ALA A 182 6.96 13.60 7.30
CA ALA A 182 6.22 13.64 6.06
C ALA A 182 6.23 12.27 5.35
N ALA A 183 5.96 11.21 6.13
CA ALA A 183 5.98 9.84 5.69
C ALA A 183 4.78 9.52 4.81
N PHE A 184 4.96 8.67 3.81
CA PHE A 184 3.87 8.20 2.97
C PHE A 184 3.89 6.67 2.81
N ILE A 185 2.78 6.13 2.38
CA ILE A 185 2.54 4.70 2.20
C ILE A 185 2.14 4.40 0.76
N HIS A 186 2.28 3.14 0.35
CA HIS A 186 1.71 2.62 -0.88
C HIS A 186 0.18 2.49 -0.78
N GLY A 187 -0.32 2.14 0.41
CA GLY A 187 -1.75 2.01 0.72
C GLY A 187 -2.40 0.70 0.29
N ASP A 188 -1.82 -0.03 -0.66
CA ASP A 188 -2.23 -1.39 -1.06
C ASP A 188 -1.03 -2.31 -1.35
N TYR A 189 0.01 -2.24 -0.50
CA TYR A 189 1.19 -3.08 -0.66
C TYR A 189 0.88 -4.56 -0.43
N ASN A 190 0.87 -5.34 -1.50
CA ASN A 190 0.74 -6.80 -1.46
C ASN A 190 1.09 -7.42 -2.83
N TYR A 191 1.24 -8.75 -2.88
CA TYR A 191 1.70 -9.49 -4.07
C TYR A 191 1.00 -9.12 -5.40
N PRO A 192 -0.30 -8.77 -5.49
CA PRO A 192 -0.90 -8.35 -6.76
C PRO A 192 -0.30 -7.05 -7.33
N ASN A 193 0.24 -6.18 -6.46
CA ASN A 193 0.83 -4.89 -6.82
C ASN A 193 2.37 -4.95 -6.82
N LEU A 194 2.93 -6.14 -6.94
CA LEU A 194 4.38 -6.38 -7.00
C LEU A 194 4.74 -7.19 -8.23
N ILE A 195 5.89 -6.88 -8.82
CA ILE A 195 6.48 -7.62 -9.94
C ILE A 195 7.87 -8.12 -9.52
N LYS A 196 8.16 -9.38 -9.79
CA LYS A 196 9.49 -9.96 -9.59
C LYS A 196 10.22 -10.01 -10.95
N ASP A 197 11.28 -9.21 -11.08
CA ASP A 197 12.06 -9.15 -12.31
C ASP A 197 12.95 -10.40 -12.52
N ARG A 198 13.66 -10.44 -13.67
CA ARG A 198 14.58 -11.54 -14.01
C ARG A 198 15.76 -11.67 -13.04
N GLN A 199 16.12 -10.59 -12.31
CA GLN A 199 17.14 -10.60 -11.26
C GLN A 199 16.55 -10.92 -9.88
N PHE A 200 15.30 -11.40 -9.84
CA PHE A 200 14.55 -11.69 -8.60
C PHE A 200 14.37 -10.51 -7.65
N LYS A 201 14.48 -9.27 -8.14
CA LYS A 201 14.15 -8.05 -7.40
C LYS A 201 12.63 -7.82 -7.45
N ILE A 202 12.08 -7.31 -6.35
CA ILE A 202 10.65 -6.96 -6.27
C ILE A 202 10.49 -5.47 -6.59
N HIS A 203 9.58 -5.18 -7.49
CA HIS A 203 9.18 -3.83 -7.90
C HIS A 203 7.73 -3.56 -7.49
N LEU A 204 7.44 -2.30 -7.16
CA LEU A 204 6.11 -1.82 -6.80
C LEU A 204 5.42 -1.21 -8.01
N ILE A 205 4.14 -1.52 -8.15
CA ILE A 205 3.26 -0.90 -9.15
C ILE A 205 1.94 -0.51 -8.48
N ASP A 206 1.15 0.32 -9.13
CA ASP A 206 -0.20 0.67 -8.70
C ASP A 206 -0.26 1.52 -7.42
N PHE A 207 0.22 2.75 -7.54
CA PHE A 207 0.27 3.75 -6.46
C PHE A 207 -1.06 4.51 -6.25
N GLU A 208 -2.19 4.03 -6.78
CA GLU A 208 -3.49 4.71 -6.67
C GLU A 208 -3.92 4.99 -5.22
N ASN A 209 -3.53 4.13 -4.29
CA ASN A 209 -3.89 4.25 -2.88
C ASN A 209 -2.81 4.94 -2.03
N CYS A 210 -1.74 5.48 -2.67
CA CYS A 210 -0.69 6.15 -1.91
C CYS A 210 -1.24 7.39 -1.19
N SER A 211 -0.73 7.64 -0.01
CA SER A 211 -1.14 8.77 0.83
C SER A 211 -0.07 9.09 1.86
N LEU A 212 -0.04 10.32 2.33
CA LEU A 212 0.71 10.70 3.52
C LEU A 212 0.05 10.04 4.73
N HIS A 213 0.76 9.07 5.34
CA HIS A 213 0.22 8.23 6.41
C HIS A 213 1.33 7.52 7.16
N VAL A 214 0.99 6.89 8.28
CA VAL A 214 1.91 6.09 9.08
C VAL A 214 2.34 4.81 8.34
N ARG A 215 3.64 4.60 8.16
CA ARG A 215 4.22 3.46 7.42
C ARG A 215 3.88 2.11 8.04
N MET A 216 3.62 2.06 9.34
CA MET A 216 3.18 0.84 10.04
C MET A 216 1.86 0.29 9.51
N LYS A 217 1.03 1.10 8.85
CA LYS A 217 -0.20 0.65 8.21
C LYS A 217 0.07 -0.33 7.06
N ASP A 218 0.99 0.00 6.14
CA ASP A 218 1.36 -0.92 5.05
C ASP A 218 1.91 -2.25 5.59
N LEU A 219 2.79 -2.17 6.61
CA LEU A 219 3.34 -3.37 7.24
C LEU A 219 2.24 -4.21 7.90
N SER A 220 1.34 -3.59 8.67
CA SER A 220 0.24 -4.31 9.31
C SER A 220 -0.71 -4.96 8.29
N HIS A 221 -1.04 -4.27 7.20
CA HIS A 221 -1.89 -4.81 6.14
C HIS A 221 -1.23 -5.99 5.41
N LEU A 222 0.08 -5.90 5.11
CA LEU A 222 0.85 -7.01 4.54
C LEU A 222 0.79 -8.24 5.45
N LEU A 223 1.02 -8.05 6.76
CA LEU A 223 1.03 -9.12 7.74
C LEU A 223 -0.36 -9.75 7.91
N HIS A 224 -1.40 -8.96 8.07
CA HIS A 224 -2.78 -9.44 8.15
C HIS A 224 -3.19 -10.28 6.93
N ARG A 225 -2.81 -9.85 5.73
CA ARG A 225 -3.20 -10.53 4.47
C ARG A 225 -2.47 -11.84 4.24
N ASN A 226 -1.25 -12.01 4.79
CA ASN A 226 -0.38 -13.16 4.49
C ASN A 226 -0.06 -14.05 5.70
N CYS A 227 -0.25 -13.57 6.92
CA CYS A 227 -0.02 -14.34 8.14
C CYS A 227 -1.31 -14.65 8.91
N LEU A 228 -2.42 -14.00 8.55
CA LEU A 228 -3.71 -14.09 9.27
C LEU A 228 -3.52 -13.82 10.77
N TRP A 229 -4.04 -14.71 11.62
CA TRP A 229 -3.91 -14.64 13.08
C TRP A 229 -2.72 -15.46 13.62
N ASN A 230 -1.63 -15.55 12.85
CA ASN A 230 -0.42 -16.27 13.28
C ASN A 230 0.64 -15.28 13.78
N ALA A 231 0.64 -15.02 15.08
CA ALA A 231 1.57 -14.08 15.72
C ALA A 231 3.04 -14.48 15.50
N THR A 232 3.40 -15.75 15.61
CA THR A 232 4.78 -16.22 15.39
C THR A 232 5.29 -15.88 13.98
N LYS A 233 4.45 -16.05 12.94
CA LYS A 233 4.80 -15.65 11.57
C LYS A 233 4.94 -14.14 11.44
N MET A 234 4.05 -13.37 12.09
CA MET A 234 4.10 -11.90 12.07
C MET A 234 5.37 -11.39 12.77
N LEU A 235 5.68 -11.88 13.95
CA LEU A 235 6.88 -11.49 14.71
C LEU A 235 8.16 -11.76 13.91
N ARG A 236 8.31 -12.97 13.33
CA ARG A 236 9.45 -13.28 12.44
C ARG A 236 9.54 -12.37 11.23
N ALA A 237 8.40 -11.92 10.69
CA ALA A 237 8.36 -10.98 9.57
C ALA A 237 8.75 -9.57 10.01
N ILE A 238 8.35 -9.13 11.21
CA ILE A 238 8.73 -7.85 11.81
C ILE A 238 10.22 -7.83 12.10
N ASP A 239 10.79 -8.90 12.71
CA ASP A 239 12.23 -9.03 12.94
C ASP A 239 13.01 -8.93 11.62
N PHE A 240 12.49 -9.56 10.57
CA PHE A 240 13.12 -9.49 9.25
C PHE A 240 13.01 -8.09 8.61
N TYR A 241 11.89 -7.39 8.80
CA TYR A 241 11.70 -6.00 8.37
C TYR A 241 12.71 -5.08 9.06
N GLN A 242 12.91 -5.24 10.38
CA GLN A 242 13.81 -4.42 11.18
C GLN A 242 15.28 -4.51 10.76
N ARG A 243 15.70 -5.56 10.06
CA ARG A 243 17.05 -5.67 9.47
C ARG A 243 17.34 -4.63 8.40
N TYR A 244 16.30 -4.06 7.80
CA TYR A 244 16.40 -3.06 6.73
C TYR A 244 15.90 -1.69 7.15
N ARG A 245 14.97 -1.62 8.08
CA ARG A 245 14.46 -0.40 8.71
C ARG A 245 14.16 -0.69 10.18
N PRO A 246 15.03 -0.24 11.09
CA PRO A 246 14.79 -0.37 12.53
C PRO A 246 13.48 0.33 12.94
N LEU A 247 12.77 -0.23 13.90
CA LEU A 247 11.55 0.31 14.46
C LEU A 247 11.80 0.83 15.87
N SER A 248 11.30 2.01 16.16
CA SER A 248 11.30 2.58 17.51
C SER A 248 10.30 1.84 18.42
N THR A 249 10.43 2.01 19.72
CA THR A 249 9.42 1.50 20.67
C THR A 249 8.02 2.05 20.36
N GLN A 250 7.93 3.30 19.92
CA GLN A 250 6.68 3.93 19.50
C GLN A 250 6.09 3.28 18.25
N ASP A 251 6.94 3.03 17.23
CA ASP A 251 6.54 2.27 16.03
C ASP A 251 5.98 0.89 16.39
N LEU A 252 6.64 0.17 17.30
CA LEU A 252 6.21 -1.16 17.74
C LEU A 252 4.88 -1.12 18.48
N ARG A 253 4.62 -0.11 19.31
CA ARG A 253 3.34 0.11 19.99
C ARG A 253 2.21 0.43 19.00
N LEU A 254 2.46 1.30 18.02
CA LEU A 254 1.51 1.59 16.95
C LEU A 254 1.24 0.33 16.12
N LEU A 255 2.30 -0.39 15.71
CA LEU A 255 2.16 -1.63 14.95
C LEU A 255 1.37 -2.68 15.73
N HIS A 256 1.62 -2.84 17.04
CA HIS A 256 0.85 -3.73 17.90
C HIS A 256 -0.64 -3.37 17.88
N ALA A 257 -1.00 -2.08 18.04
CA ALA A 257 -2.38 -1.64 17.97
C ALA A 257 -3.03 -2.00 16.62
N LEU A 258 -2.31 -1.79 15.51
CA LEU A 258 -2.80 -2.12 14.17
C LEU A 258 -2.94 -3.64 13.95
N LEU A 259 -2.03 -4.46 14.50
CA LEU A 259 -2.07 -5.91 14.35
C LEU A 259 -3.19 -6.59 15.15
N ILE A 260 -3.63 -6.03 16.27
CA ILE A 260 -4.79 -6.57 16.98
C ILE A 260 -6.12 -6.16 16.33
N SER A 261 -6.12 -5.22 15.38
CA SER A 261 -7.35 -4.79 14.70
C SER A 261 -7.93 -5.93 13.83
N PRO A 262 -9.25 -6.02 13.69
CA PRO A 262 -9.90 -7.03 12.86
C PRO A 262 -9.90 -6.67 11.36
N TYR A 263 -8.90 -5.92 10.88
CA TYR A 263 -8.77 -5.48 9.49
C TYR A 263 -9.04 -6.58 8.48
N HIS A 264 -8.41 -7.76 8.68
CA HIS A 264 -8.51 -8.85 7.71
C HIS A 264 -9.96 -9.37 7.57
N VAL A 265 -10.70 -9.48 8.67
CA VAL A 265 -12.11 -9.90 8.66
C VAL A 265 -12.95 -8.86 7.93
N VAL A 266 -12.80 -7.58 8.28
CA VAL A 266 -13.55 -6.48 7.65
C VAL A 266 -13.24 -6.37 6.17
N ARG A 267 -11.97 -6.53 5.77
CA ARG A 267 -11.57 -6.59 4.37
C ARG A 267 -12.26 -7.73 3.61
N ASN A 268 -12.33 -8.92 4.19
CA ASN A 268 -13.05 -10.06 3.57
C ASN A 268 -14.56 -9.80 3.45
N ILE A 269 -15.18 -9.13 4.43
CA ILE A 269 -16.59 -8.71 4.32
C ILE A 269 -16.77 -7.76 3.12
N ARG A 270 -15.86 -6.80 2.94
CA ARG A 270 -15.94 -5.82 1.84
C ARG A 270 -15.81 -6.45 0.44
N ILE A 271 -14.96 -7.47 0.31
CA ILE A 271 -14.63 -8.08 -0.99
C ILE A 271 -15.60 -9.22 -1.35
N GLY A 272 -15.91 -10.09 -0.41
CA GLY A 272 -16.63 -11.34 -0.66
C GLY A 272 -17.83 -11.57 0.26
N GLY A 273 -18.28 -10.52 0.97
CA GLY A 273 -19.39 -10.61 1.92
C GLY A 273 -19.06 -11.39 3.20
N PHE A 274 -20.04 -11.45 4.10
CA PHE A 274 -19.85 -12.08 5.43
C PHE A 274 -19.58 -13.59 5.35
N ARG A 275 -20.14 -14.30 4.35
CA ARG A 275 -19.89 -15.74 4.14
C ARG A 275 -18.39 -16.01 3.93
N SER A 276 -17.72 -15.18 3.16
CA SER A 276 -16.26 -15.26 2.95
C SER A 276 -15.49 -14.96 4.24
N ALA A 277 -15.92 -13.93 4.97
CA ALA A 277 -15.27 -13.50 6.20
C ALA A 277 -15.36 -14.53 7.33
N LYS A 278 -16.44 -15.32 7.41
CA LYS A 278 -16.59 -16.38 8.43
C LYS A 278 -15.39 -17.33 8.50
N ARG A 279 -14.74 -17.60 7.36
CA ARG A 279 -13.60 -18.52 7.29
C ARG A 279 -12.33 -17.98 7.96
N VAL A 280 -12.28 -16.68 8.19
CA VAL A 280 -11.10 -15.98 8.75
C VAL A 280 -11.37 -15.36 10.12
N ILE A 281 -12.58 -15.54 10.68
CA ILE A 281 -12.89 -15.15 12.04
C ILE A 281 -12.22 -16.15 13.00
N PRO A 282 -11.34 -15.70 13.90
CA PRO A 282 -10.67 -16.59 14.83
C PRO A 282 -11.63 -17.02 15.96
N SER A 283 -11.44 -18.21 16.53
CA SER A 283 -12.06 -18.56 17.79
C SER A 283 -11.50 -17.70 18.93
N LEU A 284 -12.24 -17.54 20.02
CA LEU A 284 -11.76 -16.78 21.20
C LEU A 284 -10.46 -17.34 21.76
N VAL A 285 -10.31 -18.66 21.80
CA VAL A 285 -9.07 -19.33 22.27
C VAL A 285 -7.89 -18.94 21.39
N HIS A 286 -8.05 -19.01 20.06
CA HIS A 286 -7.01 -18.63 19.11
C HIS A 286 -6.68 -17.14 19.22
N LEU A 287 -7.69 -16.29 19.32
CA LEU A 287 -7.51 -14.85 19.45
C LEU A 287 -6.74 -14.49 20.74
N ASN A 288 -7.09 -15.10 21.87
CA ASN A 288 -6.39 -14.88 23.14
C ASN A 288 -4.92 -15.32 23.07
N LYS A 289 -4.63 -16.47 22.44
CA LYS A 289 -3.24 -16.91 22.16
C LYS A 289 -2.52 -15.90 21.29
N TYR A 290 -3.10 -15.51 20.18
CA TYR A 290 -2.55 -14.51 19.25
C TYR A 290 -2.19 -13.21 19.95
N ARG A 291 -3.13 -12.63 20.72
CA ARG A 291 -2.92 -11.39 21.48
C ARG A 291 -1.81 -11.53 22.51
N ARG A 292 -1.75 -12.66 23.23
CA ARG A 292 -0.70 -12.93 24.23
C ARG A 292 0.69 -12.96 23.56
N GLU A 293 0.84 -13.67 22.44
CA GLU A 293 2.11 -13.75 21.71
C GLU A 293 2.55 -12.37 21.16
N LEU A 294 1.61 -11.55 20.65
CA LEU A 294 1.94 -10.21 20.14
C LEU A 294 2.41 -9.23 21.24
N ARG A 295 2.16 -9.51 22.53
CA ARG A 295 2.65 -8.64 23.62
C ARG A 295 4.17 -8.53 23.67
N SER A 296 4.91 -9.45 23.03
CA SER A 296 6.36 -9.35 22.89
C SER A 296 6.84 -8.15 22.08
N LEU A 297 5.92 -7.40 21.41
CA LEU A 297 6.21 -6.13 20.73
C LEU A 297 6.19 -4.94 21.70
N LEU A 298 5.66 -5.09 22.93
CA LEU A 298 5.47 -4.00 23.89
C LEU A 298 6.61 -3.95 24.92
#